data_3abd0de650307eff4081cff8cad9f65e
#
_entry.id   3abd0de650307eff4081cff8cad9f65e
#
_cell.length_a   1.000
_cell.length_b   1.000
_cell.length_c   1.000
_cell.angle_alpha   90.00
_cell.angle_beta   90.00
_cell.angle_gamma   90.00
#
_symmetry.space_group_name_H-M   'P 1'
#
loop_
_entity.id
_entity.type
_entity.pdbx_description
1 polymer ?
#
loop_
_entity_poly.entity_id
_entity_poly.type
_entity_poly.pdbx_seq_one_letter_code
_entity_poly.pdbx_strand_id
1 'polypeptide(L)'
;MQVPDNAIQQAQASVEIDASPDAVWAMVSDITRMGEWSPEATGGRWLPREDGGLGDGSVGDWFEGNNRVGEREWSRECQVARAEPGRDFTFVVGGVEENCTWWSYECEPTASGTKLTERWWIVNFTPGMLGATPEQRQDRFDVTPPMLIATVNAVKQAAENA
;
A
#
# COMPACT_ATOMS: atom_id res chain seq x y z
N MET A 1 4.32 10.60 3.46
CA MET A 1 3.84 11.51 2.41
C MET A 1 2.52 12.14 2.82
N GLN A 2 2.36 13.42 2.62
CA GLN A 2 1.14 14.12 3.03
C GLN A 2 0.01 13.91 2.02
N VAL A 3 -1.19 13.62 2.53
CA VAL A 3 -2.38 13.51 1.68
C VAL A 3 -2.75 14.89 1.14
N PRO A 4 -2.97 15.04 -0.17
CA PRO A 4 -3.30 16.35 -0.73
C PRO A 4 -4.72 16.80 -0.34
N ASP A 5 -4.91 18.13 -0.25
CA ASP A 5 -6.19 18.73 0.15
C ASP A 5 -7.34 18.40 -0.80
N ASN A 6 -7.04 18.07 -2.07
CA ASN A 6 -8.04 17.71 -3.08
C ASN A 6 -8.37 16.20 -3.13
N ALA A 7 -7.94 15.43 -2.14
CA ALA A 7 -8.29 14.01 -2.08
C ALA A 7 -9.81 13.84 -1.97
N ILE A 8 -10.37 12.99 -2.83
CA ILE A 8 -11.81 12.66 -2.84
C ILE A 8 -12.17 11.85 -1.60
N GLN A 9 -11.27 10.94 -1.18
CA GLN A 9 -11.43 10.07 -0.03
C GLN A 9 -10.06 9.76 0.55
N GLN A 10 -10.00 9.52 1.87
CA GLN A 10 -8.78 9.14 2.56
C GLN A 10 -9.07 8.37 3.84
N ALA A 11 -8.13 7.56 4.25
CA ALA A 11 -8.13 6.87 5.55
C ALA A 11 -6.70 6.56 5.98
N GLN A 12 -6.49 6.36 7.26
CA GLN A 12 -5.21 5.92 7.81
C GLN A 12 -5.39 5.07 9.05
N ALA A 13 -4.39 4.24 9.31
CA ALA A 13 -4.28 3.48 10.55
C ALA A 13 -2.81 3.49 10.99
N SER A 14 -2.60 3.53 12.30
CA SER A 14 -1.26 3.52 12.90
C SER A 14 -1.17 2.50 14.01
N VAL A 15 0.03 1.97 14.22
CA VAL A 15 0.33 1.05 15.33
C VAL A 15 1.78 1.24 15.78
N GLU A 16 2.04 1.04 17.06
CA GLU A 16 3.42 0.99 17.56
C GLU A 16 3.92 -0.46 17.56
N ILE A 17 5.15 -0.64 17.06
CA ILE A 17 5.78 -1.95 16.84
C ILE A 17 7.13 -1.97 17.56
N ASP A 18 7.36 -3.00 18.35
CA ASP A 18 8.64 -3.27 18.99
C ASP A 18 9.61 -3.95 17.99
N ALA A 19 10.00 -3.18 17.00
CA ALA A 19 10.98 -3.54 15.97
C ALA A 19 11.54 -2.26 15.34
N SER A 20 12.74 -2.31 14.80
CA SER A 20 13.39 -1.13 14.21
C SER A 20 12.66 -0.63 12.96
N PRO A 21 12.72 0.69 12.65
CA PRO A 21 12.16 1.22 11.41
C PRO A 21 12.65 0.52 10.15
N ASP A 22 13.93 0.14 10.09
CA ASP A 22 14.50 -0.58 8.95
C ASP A 22 13.87 -1.98 8.80
N ALA A 23 13.66 -2.70 9.89
CA ALA A 23 13.05 -4.03 9.87
C ALA A 23 11.57 -3.95 9.42
N VAL A 24 10.81 -3.00 9.94
CA VAL A 24 9.41 -2.80 9.55
C VAL A 24 9.30 -2.36 8.09
N TRP A 25 10.15 -1.42 7.68
CA TRP A 25 10.17 -0.94 6.29
C TRP A 25 10.49 -2.06 5.30
N ALA A 26 11.47 -2.92 5.62
CA ALA A 26 11.82 -4.06 4.77
C ALA A 26 10.64 -5.02 4.56
N MET A 27 9.73 -5.12 5.53
CA MET A 27 8.51 -5.92 5.39
C MET A 27 7.49 -5.25 4.47
N VAL A 28 7.15 -3.98 4.75
CA VAL A 28 6.07 -3.29 4.02
C VAL A 28 6.47 -2.85 2.61
N SER A 29 7.75 -2.77 2.30
CA SER A 29 8.25 -2.44 0.96
C SER A 29 8.46 -3.67 0.06
N ASP A 30 8.37 -4.87 0.61
CA ASP A 30 8.43 -6.11 -0.17
C ASP A 30 7.04 -6.48 -0.69
N ILE A 31 6.73 -6.05 -1.90
CA ILE A 31 5.41 -6.26 -2.51
C ILE A 31 5.07 -7.73 -2.73
N THR A 32 6.06 -8.61 -2.76
CA THR A 32 5.83 -10.05 -2.91
C THR A 32 5.24 -10.66 -1.64
N ARG A 33 5.37 -9.98 -0.50
CA ARG A 33 4.90 -10.43 0.82
C ARG A 33 3.58 -9.77 1.26
N MET A 34 2.99 -8.91 0.47
CA MET A 34 1.76 -8.17 0.86
C MET A 34 0.62 -9.08 1.29
N GLY A 35 0.54 -10.29 0.75
CA GLY A 35 -0.48 -11.28 1.15
C GLY A 35 -0.33 -11.81 2.58
N GLU A 36 0.82 -11.59 3.23
CA GLU A 36 1.04 -12.05 4.61
C GLU A 36 0.30 -11.19 5.63
N TRP A 37 -0.01 -9.94 5.30
CA TRP A 37 -0.66 -9.01 6.24
C TRP A 37 -1.88 -8.27 5.71
N SER A 38 -2.05 -8.14 4.41
CA SER A 38 -3.23 -7.49 3.85
C SER A 38 -4.43 -8.45 3.77
N PRO A 39 -5.64 -8.02 4.19
CA PRO A 39 -6.85 -8.82 3.97
C PRO A 39 -7.27 -8.97 2.50
N GLU A 40 -6.79 -8.11 1.63
CA GLU A 40 -7.17 -8.04 0.21
C GLU A 40 -6.04 -8.48 -0.71
N ALA A 41 -4.82 -7.96 -0.53
CA ALA A 41 -3.68 -8.34 -1.36
C ALA A 41 -3.27 -9.79 -1.09
N THR A 42 -3.02 -10.54 -2.15
CA THR A 42 -2.55 -11.94 -2.06
C THR A 42 -1.08 -12.07 -2.41
N GLY A 43 -0.47 -11.03 -2.96
CA GLY A 43 0.94 -10.98 -3.33
C GLY A 43 1.17 -10.04 -4.50
N GLY A 44 2.32 -10.15 -5.11
CA GLY A 44 2.67 -9.34 -6.26
C GLY A 44 4.00 -9.77 -6.86
N ARG A 45 4.34 -9.15 -7.98
CA ARG A 45 5.61 -9.37 -8.68
C ARG A 45 6.12 -8.08 -9.29
N TRP A 46 7.43 -7.88 -9.26
CA TRP A 46 8.07 -6.78 -9.96
C TRP A 46 7.96 -6.96 -11.47
N LEU A 47 7.73 -5.89 -12.18
CA LEU A 47 7.65 -5.87 -13.64
C LEU A 47 9.00 -5.48 -14.25
N PRO A 48 9.28 -5.93 -15.49
CA PRO A 48 10.49 -5.53 -16.20
C PRO A 48 10.52 -4.01 -16.44
N ARG A 49 11.72 -3.43 -16.33
CA ARG A 49 12.02 -2.06 -16.76
C ARG A 49 12.22 -2.01 -18.26
N GLU A 50 12.18 -0.81 -18.84
CA GLU A 50 12.45 -0.60 -20.28
C GLU A 50 13.84 -1.09 -20.70
N ASP A 51 14.82 -1.03 -19.82
CA ASP A 51 16.19 -1.54 -20.05
C ASP A 51 16.33 -3.07 -19.99
N GLY A 52 15.23 -3.78 -19.71
CA GLY A 52 15.18 -5.23 -19.60
C GLY A 52 15.50 -5.78 -18.21
N GLY A 53 15.90 -4.94 -17.26
CA GLY A 53 16.08 -5.32 -15.86
C GLY A 53 14.74 -5.49 -15.16
N LEU A 54 14.73 -6.27 -14.07
CA LEU A 54 13.55 -6.42 -13.22
C LEU A 54 13.50 -5.28 -12.19
N GLY A 55 12.29 -4.78 -11.88
CA GLY A 55 12.10 -3.86 -10.78
C GLY A 55 12.54 -4.44 -9.45
N ASP A 56 12.99 -3.59 -8.53
CA ASP A 56 13.50 -3.97 -7.21
C ASP A 56 12.93 -3.09 -6.07
N GLY A 57 11.99 -2.22 -6.38
CA GLY A 57 11.39 -1.30 -5.42
C GLY A 57 11.93 0.12 -5.46
N SER A 58 12.76 0.43 -6.44
CA SER A 58 13.22 1.81 -6.66
C SER A 58 12.08 2.70 -7.14
N VAL A 59 12.17 4.01 -6.88
CA VAL A 59 11.20 4.98 -7.40
C VAL A 59 11.10 4.89 -8.92
N GLY A 60 9.86 4.80 -9.42
CA GLY A 60 9.56 4.62 -10.83
C GLY A 60 9.36 3.17 -11.26
N ASP A 61 9.78 2.19 -10.47
CA ASP A 61 9.54 0.79 -10.76
C ASP A 61 8.05 0.45 -10.71
N TRP A 62 7.67 -0.53 -11.51
CA TRP A 62 6.33 -1.05 -11.58
C TRP A 62 6.22 -2.45 -11.01
N PHE A 63 5.10 -2.74 -10.40
CA PHE A 63 4.76 -4.09 -9.97
C PHE A 63 3.29 -4.39 -10.26
N GLU A 64 2.97 -5.66 -10.41
CA GLU A 64 1.60 -6.14 -10.47
C GLU A 64 1.21 -6.63 -9.07
N GLY A 65 0.18 -6.03 -8.50
CA GLY A 65 -0.41 -6.47 -7.25
C GLY A 65 -1.63 -7.34 -7.50
N ASN A 66 -1.69 -8.48 -6.83
CA ASN A 66 -2.80 -9.43 -6.91
C ASN A 66 -3.70 -9.28 -5.68
N ASN A 67 -5.00 -9.33 -5.90
CA ASN A 67 -6.01 -9.12 -4.85
C ASN A 67 -7.09 -10.18 -4.93
N ARG A 68 -7.72 -10.44 -3.76
CA ARG A 68 -8.85 -11.34 -3.64
C ARG A 68 -9.77 -10.92 -2.51
N VAL A 69 -11.06 -10.86 -2.79
CA VAL A 69 -12.10 -10.72 -1.77
C VAL A 69 -13.20 -11.73 -2.10
N GLY A 70 -13.37 -12.73 -1.23
CA GLY A 70 -14.26 -13.85 -1.50
C GLY A 70 -13.82 -14.65 -2.73
N GLU A 71 -14.69 -14.76 -3.72
CA GLU A 71 -14.39 -15.43 -5.00
C GLU A 71 -13.88 -14.47 -6.08
N ARG A 72 -13.93 -13.16 -5.82
CA ARG A 72 -13.47 -12.14 -6.76
C ARG A 72 -11.96 -11.99 -6.66
N GLU A 73 -11.28 -12.18 -7.77
CA GLU A 73 -9.85 -11.94 -7.93
C GLU A 73 -9.61 -10.87 -8.99
N TRP A 74 -8.62 -10.02 -8.74
CA TRP A 74 -8.18 -9.01 -9.72
C TRP A 74 -6.73 -8.62 -9.48
N SER A 75 -6.12 -8.04 -10.50
CA SER A 75 -4.76 -7.52 -10.44
C SER A 75 -4.72 -6.08 -10.89
N ARG A 76 -3.75 -5.34 -10.37
CA ARG A 76 -3.49 -3.94 -10.76
C ARG A 76 -1.99 -3.73 -10.90
N GLU A 77 -1.62 -2.97 -11.92
CA GLU A 77 -0.26 -2.45 -12.04
C GLU A 77 -0.13 -1.18 -11.19
N CYS A 78 0.95 -1.12 -10.42
CA CYS A 78 1.23 -0.02 -9.51
C CYS A 78 2.66 0.48 -9.74
N GLN A 79 2.87 1.77 -9.56
CA GLN A 79 4.18 2.40 -9.68
C GLN A 79 4.67 2.90 -8.33
N VAL A 80 5.92 2.62 -8.00
CA VAL A 80 6.57 3.15 -6.80
C VAL A 80 6.81 4.65 -6.96
N ALA A 81 6.22 5.43 -6.04
CA ALA A 81 6.35 6.88 -6.03
C ALA A 81 7.40 7.37 -5.03
N ARG A 82 7.60 6.65 -3.92
CA ARG A 82 8.60 6.93 -2.90
C ARG A 82 9.14 5.63 -2.33
N ALA A 83 10.44 5.60 -2.06
CA ALA A 83 11.13 4.46 -1.45
C ALA A 83 12.32 5.00 -0.65
N GLU A 84 12.05 5.39 0.59
CA GLU A 84 13.07 5.88 1.53
C GLU A 84 13.27 4.81 2.61
N PRO A 85 14.37 4.05 2.57
CA PRO A 85 14.60 2.96 3.52
C PRO A 85 14.42 3.39 4.98
N GLY A 86 13.64 2.62 5.72
CA GLY A 86 13.33 2.88 7.11
C GLY A 86 12.34 4.02 7.36
N ARG A 87 11.80 4.64 6.31
CA ARG A 87 10.92 5.82 6.45
C ARG A 87 9.63 5.78 5.67
N ASP A 88 9.70 5.54 4.36
CA ASP A 88 8.54 5.70 3.47
C ASP A 88 8.57 4.71 2.33
N PHE A 89 7.46 4.05 2.07
CA PHE A 89 7.20 3.30 0.85
C PHE A 89 5.80 3.66 0.36
N THR A 90 5.73 4.32 -0.78
CA THR A 90 4.49 4.82 -1.36
C THR A 90 4.36 4.38 -2.81
N PHE A 91 3.20 3.89 -3.20
CA PHE A 91 2.91 3.51 -4.58
C PHE A 91 1.54 4.00 -5.03
N VAL A 92 1.38 4.05 -6.34
CA VAL A 92 0.17 4.57 -6.99
C VAL A 92 -0.39 3.52 -7.94
N VAL A 93 -1.65 3.19 -7.78
CA VAL A 93 -2.36 2.30 -8.69
C VAL A 93 -2.54 3.00 -10.03
N GLY A 94 -2.07 2.39 -11.12
CA GLY A 94 -2.08 2.97 -12.46
C GLY A 94 -0.96 3.97 -12.74
N GLY A 95 -0.13 4.28 -11.75
CA GLY A 95 1.03 5.14 -11.88
C GLY A 95 0.82 6.59 -11.45
N VAL A 96 1.93 7.29 -11.25
CA VAL A 96 1.94 8.67 -10.74
C VAL A 96 1.28 9.66 -11.70
N GLU A 97 1.36 9.40 -13.00
CA GLU A 97 0.78 10.27 -14.02
C GLU A 97 -0.75 10.26 -13.98
N GLU A 98 -1.35 9.08 -13.81
CA GLU A 98 -2.81 8.91 -13.65
C GLU A 98 -3.32 9.51 -12.34
N ASN A 99 -2.50 9.50 -11.30
CA ASN A 99 -2.77 10.13 -10.02
C ASN A 99 -4.14 9.74 -9.43
N CYS A 100 -4.42 8.45 -9.39
CA CYS A 100 -5.71 7.93 -8.91
C CYS A 100 -5.67 7.54 -7.45
N THR A 101 -5.27 6.31 -7.16
CA THR A 101 -5.30 5.73 -5.81
C THR A 101 -3.88 5.55 -5.29
N TRP A 102 -3.63 6.11 -4.12
CA TRP A 102 -2.34 6.12 -3.45
C TRP A 102 -2.37 5.27 -2.18
N TRP A 103 -1.28 4.56 -1.94
CA TRP A 103 -1.03 3.78 -0.75
C TRP A 103 0.34 4.13 -0.21
N SER A 104 0.43 4.41 1.08
CA SER A 104 1.68 4.83 1.72
C SER A 104 1.89 4.09 3.03
N TYR A 105 3.10 3.60 3.25
CA TYR A 105 3.58 3.12 4.54
C TYR A 105 4.66 4.07 5.05
N GLU A 106 4.44 4.64 6.23
CA GLU A 106 5.42 5.50 6.88
C GLU A 106 5.89 4.86 8.18
N CYS A 107 7.20 4.88 8.38
CA CYS A 107 7.86 4.40 9.58
C CYS A 107 8.50 5.57 10.31
N GLU A 108 8.08 5.81 11.55
CA GLU A 108 8.65 6.84 12.42
C GLU A 108 9.31 6.17 13.63
N PRO A 109 10.58 6.50 13.96
CA PRO A 109 11.22 5.92 15.15
C PRO A 109 10.51 6.38 16.42
N THR A 110 10.35 5.45 17.36
CA THR A 110 9.82 5.74 18.71
C THR A 110 10.82 5.28 19.76
N ALA A 111 10.56 5.57 21.04
CA ALA A 111 11.41 5.13 22.13
C ALA A 111 11.57 3.60 22.21
N SER A 112 10.55 2.84 21.77
CA SER A 112 10.52 1.38 21.84
C SER A 112 10.67 0.68 20.48
N GLY A 113 10.70 1.42 19.38
CA GLY A 113 10.80 0.83 18.05
C GLY A 113 10.28 1.74 16.95
N THR A 114 9.11 1.43 16.41
CA THR A 114 8.54 2.10 15.23
C THR A 114 7.06 2.38 15.39
N LYS A 115 6.62 3.58 15.00
CA LYS A 115 5.23 3.85 14.68
C LYS A 115 5.05 3.64 13.18
N LEU A 116 4.30 2.62 12.81
CA LEU A 116 3.90 2.35 11.42
C LEU A 116 2.56 3.01 11.14
N THR A 117 2.48 3.81 10.08
CA THR A 117 1.23 4.39 9.59
C THR A 117 1.01 3.95 8.15
N GLU A 118 -0.13 3.33 7.88
CA GLU A 118 -0.61 3.09 6.53
C GLU A 118 -1.65 4.13 6.18
N ARG A 119 -1.49 4.78 5.01
CA ARG A 119 -2.44 5.76 4.46
C ARG A 119 -2.93 5.30 3.10
N TRP A 120 -4.18 5.64 2.84
CA TRP A 120 -4.82 5.44 1.55
C TRP A 120 -5.59 6.70 1.18
N TRP A 121 -5.47 7.13 -0.07
CA TRP A 121 -6.26 8.24 -0.57
C TRP A 121 -6.51 8.13 -2.07
N ILE A 122 -7.57 8.78 -2.52
CA ILE A 122 -8.00 8.85 -3.91
C ILE A 122 -8.00 10.30 -4.35
N VAL A 123 -7.32 10.61 -5.44
CA VAL A 123 -7.32 11.95 -6.07
C VAL A 123 -8.22 11.95 -7.30
N ASN A 124 -8.08 10.93 -8.15
CA ASN A 124 -8.94 10.71 -9.31
C ASN A 124 -9.45 9.27 -9.28
N PHE A 125 -10.64 9.05 -9.83
CA PHE A 125 -11.16 7.70 -9.97
C PHE A 125 -10.44 6.93 -11.07
N THR A 126 -10.06 5.69 -10.78
CA THR A 126 -9.58 4.75 -11.79
C THR A 126 -10.71 4.43 -12.80
N PRO A 127 -10.39 3.92 -14.00
CA PRO A 127 -11.41 3.48 -14.94
C PRO A 127 -12.43 2.50 -14.34
N GLY A 128 -11.95 1.57 -13.48
CA GLY A 128 -12.85 0.64 -12.77
C GLY A 128 -13.81 1.35 -11.83
N MET A 129 -13.37 2.39 -11.13
CA MET A 129 -14.23 3.18 -10.23
C MET A 129 -15.19 4.08 -11.01
N LEU A 130 -14.78 4.61 -12.15
CA LEU A 130 -15.66 5.38 -13.05
C LEU A 130 -16.81 4.53 -13.59
N GLY A 131 -16.55 3.25 -13.87
CA GLY A 131 -17.57 2.29 -14.31
C GLY A 131 -18.44 1.72 -13.20
N ALA A 132 -18.09 1.96 -11.93
CA ALA A 132 -18.85 1.48 -10.77
C ALA A 132 -20.03 2.37 -10.46
N THR A 133 -21.06 1.80 -9.83
CA THR A 133 -22.20 2.60 -9.30
C THR A 133 -21.75 3.39 -8.07
N PRO A 134 -22.51 4.48 -7.69
CA PRO A 134 -22.23 5.20 -6.44
C PRO A 134 -22.23 4.29 -5.20
N GLU A 135 -23.12 3.31 -5.14
CA GLU A 135 -23.14 2.33 -4.03
C GLU A 135 -21.90 1.47 -4.00
N GLN A 136 -21.42 0.99 -5.15
CA GLN A 136 -20.19 0.19 -5.24
C GLN A 136 -18.97 0.99 -4.82
N ARG A 137 -18.90 2.28 -5.19
CA ARG A 137 -17.84 3.17 -4.72
C ARG A 137 -17.89 3.38 -3.21
N GLN A 138 -19.08 3.60 -2.67
CA GLN A 138 -19.27 3.77 -1.23
C GLN A 138 -18.88 2.51 -0.47
N ASP A 139 -19.23 1.31 -0.96
CA ASP A 139 -18.79 0.04 -0.36
C ASP A 139 -17.26 -0.04 -0.29
N ARG A 140 -16.58 0.37 -1.35
CA ARG A 140 -15.10 0.42 -1.36
C ARG A 140 -14.57 1.39 -0.32
N PHE A 141 -15.18 2.55 -0.15
CA PHE A 141 -14.79 3.53 0.85
C PHE A 141 -15.01 3.01 2.28
N ASP A 142 -16.08 2.26 2.50
CA ASP A 142 -16.45 1.73 3.81
C ASP A 142 -15.58 0.55 4.25
N VAL A 143 -15.15 -0.31 3.32
CA VAL A 143 -14.34 -1.50 3.65
C VAL A 143 -12.85 -1.20 3.81
N THR A 144 -12.35 -0.11 3.22
CA THR A 144 -10.92 0.20 3.23
C THR A 144 -10.39 0.55 4.62
N PRO A 145 -11.01 1.42 5.42
CA PRO A 145 -10.47 1.75 6.75
C PRO A 145 -10.27 0.54 7.68
N PRO A 146 -11.22 -0.41 7.82
CA PRO A 146 -10.96 -1.61 8.62
C PRO A 146 -9.81 -2.48 8.08
N MET A 147 -9.61 -2.49 6.75
CA MET A 147 -8.49 -3.24 6.16
C MET A 147 -7.14 -2.64 6.52
N LEU A 148 -7.01 -1.31 6.59
CA LEU A 148 -5.79 -0.64 7.04
C LEU A 148 -5.46 -1.04 8.48
N ILE A 149 -6.45 -1.06 9.36
CA ILE A 149 -6.28 -1.47 10.76
C ILE A 149 -5.79 -2.92 10.84
N ALA A 150 -6.39 -3.82 10.07
CA ALA A 150 -6.00 -5.22 10.03
C ALA A 150 -4.56 -5.40 9.51
N THR A 151 -4.20 -4.65 8.47
CA THR A 151 -2.85 -4.70 7.86
C THR A 151 -1.76 -4.29 8.85
N VAL A 152 -1.88 -3.11 9.47
CA VAL A 152 -0.83 -2.63 10.39
C VAL A 152 -0.69 -3.53 11.63
N ASN A 153 -1.80 -4.10 12.11
CA ASN A 153 -1.76 -5.06 13.21
C ASN A 153 -1.10 -6.39 12.82
N ALA A 154 -1.34 -6.86 11.60
CA ALA A 154 -0.69 -8.07 11.09
C ALA A 154 0.82 -7.87 10.91
N VAL A 155 1.24 -6.72 10.39
CA VAL A 155 2.67 -6.35 10.32
C VAL A 155 3.30 -6.30 11.70
N LYS A 156 2.61 -5.70 12.68
CA LYS A 156 3.07 -5.67 14.08
C LYS A 156 3.33 -7.08 14.62
N GLN A 157 2.36 -7.98 14.49
CA GLN A 157 2.51 -9.36 14.96
C GLN A 157 3.68 -10.06 14.28
N ALA A 158 3.81 -9.94 12.97
CA ALA A 158 4.89 -10.56 12.22
C ALA A 158 6.26 -10.00 12.62
N ALA A 159 6.38 -8.68 12.77
CA ALA A 159 7.65 -8.02 13.14
C ALA A 159 8.09 -8.37 14.56
N GLU A 160 7.16 -8.40 15.52
CA GLU A 160 7.47 -8.69 16.92
C GLU A 160 7.74 -10.17 17.18
N ASN A 161 7.29 -11.07 16.30
CA ASN A 161 7.51 -12.52 16.39
C ASN A 161 8.67 -13.01 15.49
N ALA A 162 9.34 -12.11 14.82
CA ALA A 162 10.46 -12.44 13.96
C ALA A 162 11.75 -12.70 14.74
#